data_775c6e8a598048e9d36d78f64a3d0d2c
#
_entry.id   775c6e8a598048e9d36d78f64a3d0d2c
#
_cell.length_a   1.000
_cell.length_b   1.000
_cell.length_c   1.000
_cell.angle_alpha   90.00
_cell.angle_beta   90.00
_cell.angle_gamma   90.00
#
_symmetry.space_group_name_H-M   'P 1'
#
loop_
_entity.id
_entity.type
_entity.pdbx_description
1 polymer ?
#
loop_
_entity_poly.entity_id
_entity_poly.type
_entity_poly.pdbx_seq_one_letter_code
_entity_poly.pdbx_strand_id
1 'polypeptide(L)'
;FAKILEENKIKFIGASSKLIKMMGDKIQAKKIAKEHGLPVIEGSENGVTDINEAKKLCRKIGFPVLIKASGGGGGKGMKIVHKEQEFELLFSAAKTEAQKYFGNDEVYIEKFFQNPRHIEVQILSGKNRTIHLHERDCSVQRRHQKLIEESPSPVLTDEIRKDLFDRTVNMVSKIGYEGAGTVEFIYEAGKFYFLEMNTRIQVEHPVTEMVTGIDIIKEQIWIAYTGETALKQSDISPRGHAIECRINAEDASKNFQPSPGTIGMCHQPSGFRTRVDGSIFQGYKVTPYYDSMICKLIVQGRNRTEAIQRMNRSLDEFIIDGITTTIPLHKKLLSHKKFINSDFNVSWLDKEKII
;
A
#
# COMPACT_ATOMS: atom_id res chain seq x y z
N PHE A 1 4.28 14.01 17.14
CA PHE A 1 5.31 14.90 16.58
C PHE A 1 4.67 16.12 15.92
N ALA A 2 3.82 15.96 14.89
CA ALA A 2 3.19 17.08 14.18
C ALA A 2 2.48 18.07 15.12
N LYS A 3 1.72 17.58 16.13
CA LYS A 3 1.06 18.42 17.12
C LYS A 3 2.05 19.30 17.92
N ILE A 4 3.19 18.74 18.32
CA ILE A 4 4.24 19.50 19.05
C ILE A 4 4.79 20.62 18.18
N LEU A 5 5.03 20.36 16.89
CA LEU A 5 5.50 21.40 15.96
C LEU A 5 4.45 22.50 15.79
N GLU A 6 3.18 22.14 15.63
CA GLU A 6 2.06 23.11 15.53
C GLU A 6 1.95 24.00 16.77
N GLU A 7 2.03 23.40 17.97
CA GLU A 7 2.00 24.14 19.26
C GLU A 7 3.18 25.11 19.39
N ASN A 8 4.31 24.80 18.79
CA ASN A 8 5.49 25.67 18.77
C ASN A 8 5.58 26.57 17.52
N LYS A 9 4.52 26.65 16.71
CA LYS A 9 4.45 27.47 15.48
C LYS A 9 5.51 27.10 14.43
N ILE A 10 5.98 25.87 14.46
CA ILE A 10 6.90 25.31 13.45
C ILE A 10 6.07 24.64 12.39
N LYS A 11 6.22 25.02 11.12
CA LYS A 11 5.47 24.43 10.02
C LYS A 11 5.91 22.99 9.79
N PHE A 12 4.97 22.05 9.94
CA PHE A 12 5.17 20.65 9.58
C PHE A 12 4.92 20.45 8.07
N ILE A 13 5.84 19.79 7.36
CA ILE A 13 5.68 19.44 5.95
C ILE A 13 4.86 18.16 5.87
N GLY A 14 3.54 18.29 5.78
CA GLY A 14 2.58 17.18 5.78
C GLY A 14 1.22 17.63 6.27
N ALA A 15 0.32 16.66 6.49
CA ALA A 15 -1.02 16.90 6.98
C ALA A 15 -1.01 17.40 8.43
N SER A 16 -2.06 18.13 8.83
CA SER A 16 -2.23 18.60 10.22
C SER A 16 -2.33 17.43 11.20
N SER A 17 -1.92 17.65 12.44
CA SER A 17 -2.00 16.63 13.50
C SER A 17 -3.41 16.10 13.71
N LYS A 18 -4.43 16.97 13.51
CA LYS A 18 -5.85 16.60 13.54
C LYS A 18 -6.18 15.59 12.45
N LEU A 19 -5.76 15.82 11.22
CA LEU A 19 -6.01 14.92 10.08
C LEU A 19 -5.24 13.61 10.20
N ILE A 20 -3.99 13.67 10.67
CA ILE A 20 -3.18 12.46 10.96
C ILE A 20 -3.90 11.57 11.98
N LYS A 21 -4.41 12.16 13.08
CA LYS A 21 -5.14 11.41 14.11
C LYS A 21 -6.47 10.86 13.55
N MET A 22 -7.22 11.69 12.84
CA MET A 22 -8.54 11.35 12.31
C MET A 22 -8.49 10.20 11.30
N MET A 23 -7.55 10.26 10.35
CA MET A 23 -7.41 9.23 9.31
C MET A 23 -6.57 8.03 9.78
N GLY A 24 -5.80 8.17 10.87
CA GLY A 24 -5.09 7.06 11.51
C GLY A 24 -5.97 6.14 12.35
N ASP A 25 -7.16 6.60 12.75
CA ASP A 25 -8.19 5.77 13.38
C ASP A 25 -9.01 5.06 12.31
N LYS A 26 -8.89 3.74 12.21
CA LYS A 26 -9.52 2.94 11.15
C LYS A 26 -11.05 3.04 11.12
N ILE A 27 -11.68 3.14 12.29
CA ILE A 27 -13.14 3.24 12.41
C ILE A 27 -13.57 4.62 11.92
N GLN A 28 -12.92 5.67 12.42
CA GLN A 28 -13.21 7.04 12.05
C GLN A 28 -12.96 7.27 10.56
N ALA A 29 -11.84 6.80 10.03
CA ALA A 29 -11.50 6.91 8.62
C ALA A 29 -12.54 6.20 7.72
N LYS A 30 -12.99 5.00 8.08
CA LYS A 30 -14.03 4.25 7.35
C LYS A 30 -15.38 4.97 7.40
N LYS A 31 -15.76 5.56 8.54
CA LYS A 31 -16.98 6.37 8.68
C LYS A 31 -16.93 7.60 7.77
N ILE A 32 -15.83 8.34 7.81
CA ILE A 32 -15.62 9.51 6.96
C ILE A 32 -15.66 9.13 5.47
N ALA A 33 -14.99 8.04 5.08
CA ALA A 33 -15.01 7.55 3.71
C ALA A 33 -16.46 7.27 3.24
N LYS A 34 -17.27 6.59 4.07
CA LYS A 34 -18.68 6.30 3.79
C LYS A 34 -19.51 7.58 3.68
N GLU A 35 -19.35 8.54 4.60
CA GLU A 35 -20.06 9.82 4.61
C GLU A 35 -19.77 10.66 3.36
N HIS A 36 -18.57 10.53 2.78
CA HIS A 36 -18.17 11.24 1.56
C HIS A 36 -18.28 10.41 0.28
N GLY A 37 -19.03 9.28 0.32
CA GLY A 37 -19.43 8.54 -0.86
C GLY A 37 -18.41 7.50 -1.38
N LEU A 38 -17.35 7.20 -0.61
CA LEU A 38 -16.47 6.07 -0.92
C LEU A 38 -17.14 4.78 -0.50
N PRO A 39 -17.15 3.74 -1.35
CA PRO A 39 -17.56 2.41 -0.94
C PRO A 39 -16.64 1.90 0.18
N VAL A 40 -17.24 1.34 1.23
CA VAL A 40 -16.50 0.74 2.34
C VAL A 40 -16.78 -0.76 2.40
N ILE A 41 -15.84 -1.52 2.95
CA ILE A 41 -16.03 -2.95 3.16
C ILE A 41 -17.21 -3.15 4.10
N GLU A 42 -18.20 -3.95 3.68
CA GLU A 42 -19.33 -4.31 4.50
C GLU A 42 -18.87 -5.05 5.76
N GLY A 43 -19.39 -4.65 6.91
CA GLY A 43 -18.96 -5.22 8.19
C GLY A 43 -19.68 -4.59 9.37
N SER A 44 -19.22 -4.93 10.59
CA SER A 44 -19.69 -4.32 11.81
C SER A 44 -19.29 -2.84 11.88
N GLU A 45 -20.21 -1.99 12.32
CA GLU A 45 -19.94 -0.56 12.55
C GLU A 45 -19.16 -0.34 13.85
N ASN A 46 -19.41 -1.20 14.83
CA ASN A 46 -18.73 -1.22 16.13
C ASN A 46 -18.16 -2.61 16.39
N GLY A 47 -17.40 -2.75 17.48
CA GLY A 47 -16.98 -4.05 17.94
C GLY A 47 -18.18 -4.89 18.35
N VAL A 48 -18.12 -6.19 18.08
CA VAL A 48 -19.16 -7.16 18.35
C VAL A 48 -18.69 -8.09 19.46
N THR A 49 -19.48 -8.19 20.51
CA THR A 49 -19.22 -9.09 21.64
C THR A 49 -20.26 -10.22 21.71
N ASP A 50 -21.49 -9.96 21.26
CA ASP A 50 -22.58 -10.95 21.23
C ASP A 50 -22.53 -11.83 19.99
N ILE A 51 -22.57 -13.14 20.20
CA ILE A 51 -22.44 -14.14 19.12
C ILE A 51 -23.66 -14.18 18.19
N ASN A 52 -24.86 -13.92 18.72
CA ASN A 52 -26.10 -13.98 17.94
C ASN A 52 -26.21 -12.76 17.03
N GLU A 53 -25.81 -11.58 17.53
CA GLU A 53 -25.68 -10.37 16.72
C GLU A 53 -24.65 -10.58 15.60
N ALA A 54 -23.48 -11.13 15.95
CA ALA A 54 -22.42 -11.48 15.03
C ALA A 54 -22.90 -12.42 13.91
N LYS A 55 -23.64 -13.49 14.25
CA LYS A 55 -24.21 -14.41 13.25
C LYS A 55 -25.21 -13.75 12.33
N LYS A 56 -26.09 -12.90 12.85
CA LYS A 56 -27.05 -12.15 12.01
C LYS A 56 -26.32 -11.27 11.01
N LEU A 57 -25.28 -10.58 11.46
CA LEU A 57 -24.43 -9.75 10.59
C LEU A 57 -23.74 -10.57 9.50
N CYS A 58 -23.13 -11.72 9.85
CA CYS A 58 -22.49 -12.60 8.89
C CYS A 58 -23.44 -13.14 7.82
N ARG A 59 -24.67 -13.50 8.20
CA ARG A 59 -25.71 -13.91 7.23
C ARG A 59 -26.09 -12.77 6.28
N LYS A 60 -26.13 -11.51 6.76
CA LYS A 60 -26.40 -10.34 5.94
C LYS A 60 -25.27 -10.06 4.97
N ILE A 61 -23.99 -10.09 5.42
CA ILE A 61 -22.80 -9.86 4.60
C ILE A 61 -22.56 -11.00 3.60
N GLY A 62 -22.91 -12.23 3.99
CA GLY A 62 -22.60 -13.48 3.29
C GLY A 62 -21.17 -13.94 3.50
N PHE A 63 -21.01 -15.27 3.64
CA PHE A 63 -19.68 -15.89 3.77
C PHE A 63 -18.89 -15.85 2.44
N PRO A 64 -17.55 -15.87 2.47
CA PRO A 64 -16.71 -15.85 3.66
C PRO A 64 -16.65 -14.47 4.33
N VAL A 65 -16.40 -14.47 5.66
CA VAL A 65 -16.18 -13.27 6.46
C VAL A 65 -14.84 -13.32 7.18
N LEU A 66 -14.32 -12.16 7.55
CA LEU A 66 -13.09 -11.99 8.29
C LEU A 66 -13.43 -11.43 9.69
N ILE A 67 -12.98 -12.11 10.74
CA ILE A 67 -13.06 -11.64 12.12
C ILE A 67 -11.70 -11.04 12.48
N LYS A 68 -11.69 -9.82 13.02
CA LYS A 68 -10.48 -9.08 13.41
C LYS A 68 -10.59 -8.61 14.86
N ALA A 69 -9.52 -8.70 15.65
CA ALA A 69 -9.44 -8.04 16.95
C ALA A 69 -9.47 -6.51 16.81
N SER A 70 -10.18 -5.79 17.68
CA SER A 70 -10.32 -4.32 17.61
C SER A 70 -8.98 -3.59 17.80
N GLY A 71 -8.11 -4.10 18.64
CA GLY A 71 -6.76 -3.58 18.88
C GLY A 71 -5.69 -4.13 17.94
N GLY A 72 -6.05 -5.01 16.98
CA GLY A 72 -5.12 -5.77 16.17
C GLY A 72 -4.58 -5.03 14.94
N GLY A 73 -3.29 -5.25 14.65
CA GLY A 73 -2.61 -4.81 13.44
C GLY A 73 -1.66 -5.89 12.90
N GLY A 74 -1.27 -5.78 11.63
CA GLY A 74 -0.27 -6.69 11.03
C GLY A 74 -0.70 -8.15 10.91
N GLY A 75 -1.99 -8.44 10.81
CA GLY A 75 -2.50 -9.81 10.59
C GLY A 75 -2.67 -10.68 11.83
N LYS A 76 -2.31 -10.22 13.01
CA LYS A 76 -2.51 -10.95 14.27
C LYS A 76 -3.96 -10.83 14.74
N GLY A 77 -4.53 -11.93 15.24
CA GLY A 77 -5.92 -11.98 15.73
C GLY A 77 -6.96 -11.93 14.61
N MET A 78 -6.62 -12.35 13.40
CA MET A 78 -7.55 -12.47 12.28
C MET A 78 -7.96 -13.94 12.06
N LYS A 79 -9.26 -14.18 11.84
CA LYS A 79 -9.81 -15.50 11.48
C LYS A 79 -10.71 -15.37 10.26
N ILE A 80 -10.42 -16.18 9.25
CA ILE A 80 -11.29 -16.29 8.06
C ILE A 80 -12.30 -17.38 8.34
N VAL A 81 -13.58 -17.06 8.16
CA VAL A 81 -14.70 -17.99 8.33
C VAL A 81 -15.32 -18.24 6.97
N HIS A 82 -15.17 -19.44 6.44
CA HIS A 82 -15.67 -19.78 5.11
C HIS A 82 -17.15 -20.18 5.15
N LYS A 83 -17.61 -20.81 6.25
CA LYS A 83 -18.97 -21.35 6.39
C LYS A 83 -19.54 -21.04 7.78
N GLU A 84 -20.85 -20.94 7.87
CA GLU A 84 -21.54 -20.63 9.13
C GLU A 84 -21.23 -21.61 10.26
N GLN A 85 -21.04 -22.90 9.92
CA GLN A 85 -20.74 -23.95 10.92
C GLN A 85 -19.42 -23.72 11.68
N GLU A 86 -18.48 -23.02 11.07
CA GLU A 86 -17.16 -22.73 11.67
C GLU A 86 -17.19 -21.45 12.52
N PHE A 87 -18.27 -20.66 12.40
CA PHE A 87 -18.31 -19.30 12.94
C PHE A 87 -18.12 -19.24 14.45
N GLU A 88 -18.87 -20.06 15.23
CA GLU A 88 -18.83 -20.01 16.70
C GLU A 88 -17.44 -20.31 17.26
N LEU A 89 -16.80 -21.35 16.71
CA LEU A 89 -15.46 -21.75 17.13
C LEU A 89 -14.43 -20.64 16.85
N LEU A 90 -14.46 -20.09 15.62
CA LEU A 90 -13.50 -19.09 15.20
C LEU A 90 -13.77 -17.72 15.83
N PHE A 91 -15.03 -17.37 16.12
CA PHE A 91 -15.40 -16.16 16.85
C PHE A 91 -14.88 -16.20 18.29
N SER A 92 -15.10 -17.32 19.00
CA SER A 92 -14.60 -17.51 20.37
C SER A 92 -13.08 -17.49 20.43
N ALA A 93 -12.41 -18.14 19.47
CA ALA A 93 -10.95 -18.12 19.36
C ALA A 93 -10.42 -16.70 19.11
N ALA A 94 -11.05 -15.92 18.22
CA ALA A 94 -10.67 -14.54 17.94
C ALA A 94 -10.82 -13.64 19.17
N LYS A 95 -11.91 -13.76 19.94
CA LYS A 95 -12.12 -13.04 21.20
C LYS A 95 -11.05 -13.37 22.24
N THR A 96 -10.74 -14.66 22.42
CA THR A 96 -9.70 -15.11 23.36
C THR A 96 -8.33 -14.54 22.99
N GLU A 97 -7.97 -14.58 21.70
CA GLU A 97 -6.73 -13.98 21.21
C GLU A 97 -6.73 -12.46 21.40
N ALA A 98 -7.84 -11.78 21.09
CA ALA A 98 -7.98 -10.34 21.27
C ALA A 98 -7.74 -9.93 22.73
N GLN A 99 -8.40 -10.62 23.68
CA GLN A 99 -8.21 -10.40 25.10
C GLN A 99 -6.77 -10.63 25.54
N LYS A 100 -6.15 -11.70 25.06
CA LYS A 100 -4.77 -12.08 25.45
C LYS A 100 -3.72 -11.08 24.94
N TYR A 101 -3.85 -10.62 23.69
CA TYR A 101 -2.83 -9.79 23.05
C TYR A 101 -3.07 -8.27 23.20
N PHE A 102 -4.34 -7.86 23.35
CA PHE A 102 -4.71 -6.45 23.32
C PHE A 102 -5.47 -5.98 24.58
N GLY A 103 -5.78 -6.91 25.50
CA GLY A 103 -6.50 -6.59 26.73
C GLY A 103 -7.99 -6.26 26.55
N ASN A 104 -8.52 -6.48 25.35
CA ASN A 104 -9.93 -6.25 25.00
C ASN A 104 -10.40 -7.39 24.09
N ASP A 105 -11.58 -7.99 24.40
CA ASP A 105 -12.16 -9.11 23.67
C ASP A 105 -13.06 -8.70 22.50
N GLU A 106 -13.14 -7.42 22.20
CA GLU A 106 -13.94 -6.86 21.14
C GLU A 106 -13.37 -7.23 19.77
N VAL A 107 -14.23 -7.73 18.88
CA VAL A 107 -13.85 -8.12 17.51
C VAL A 107 -14.72 -7.42 16.47
N TYR A 108 -14.17 -7.19 15.30
CA TYR A 108 -14.88 -6.69 14.12
C TYR A 108 -15.10 -7.81 13.12
N ILE A 109 -16.20 -7.75 12.39
CA ILE A 109 -16.53 -8.68 11.32
C ILE A 109 -16.64 -7.90 10.04
N GLU A 110 -15.95 -8.37 8.99
CA GLU A 110 -15.99 -7.76 7.68
C GLU A 110 -16.12 -8.82 6.58
N LYS A 111 -16.61 -8.41 5.41
CA LYS A 111 -16.57 -9.23 4.20
C LYS A 111 -15.14 -9.64 3.91
N PHE A 112 -14.90 -10.92 3.66
CA PHE A 112 -13.61 -11.42 3.20
C PHE A 112 -13.56 -11.48 1.68
N PHE A 113 -12.53 -10.91 1.09
CA PHE A 113 -12.24 -10.96 -0.34
C PHE A 113 -11.29 -12.11 -0.64
N GLN A 114 -11.60 -12.91 -1.67
CA GLN A 114 -10.82 -14.13 -1.97
C GLN A 114 -9.64 -13.87 -2.89
N ASN A 115 -9.81 -12.93 -3.84
CA ASN A 115 -8.80 -12.59 -4.84
C ASN A 115 -8.60 -11.07 -4.97
N PRO A 116 -8.41 -10.35 -3.86
CA PRO A 116 -8.35 -8.90 -3.89
C PRO A 116 -7.05 -8.40 -4.51
N ARG A 117 -7.16 -7.26 -5.19
CA ARG A 117 -6.03 -6.40 -5.53
C ARG A 117 -5.91 -5.27 -4.51
N HIS A 118 -4.70 -4.83 -4.29
CA HIS A 118 -4.40 -3.63 -3.53
C HIS A 118 -4.13 -2.49 -4.51
N ILE A 119 -5.11 -1.61 -4.63
CA ILE A 119 -5.03 -0.42 -5.49
C ILE A 119 -4.97 0.81 -4.60
N GLU A 120 -4.20 1.81 -4.99
CA GLU A 120 -4.09 3.03 -4.21
C GLU A 120 -4.01 4.26 -5.12
N VAL A 121 -4.56 5.39 -4.65
CA VAL A 121 -4.59 6.65 -5.39
C VAL A 121 -3.69 7.67 -4.71
N GLN A 122 -2.72 8.18 -5.45
CA GLN A 122 -1.86 9.26 -4.99
C GLN A 122 -2.58 10.60 -5.06
N ILE A 123 -2.57 11.33 -3.97
CA ILE A 123 -3.20 12.65 -3.84
C ILE A 123 -2.14 13.72 -3.56
N LEU A 124 -2.36 14.90 -4.18
CA LEU A 124 -1.81 16.18 -3.76
C LEU A 124 -2.95 17.14 -3.48
N SER A 125 -2.93 17.79 -2.32
CA SER A 125 -3.99 18.68 -1.90
C SER A 125 -3.43 19.94 -1.26
N GLY A 126 -3.82 21.08 -1.76
CA GLY A 126 -3.66 22.39 -1.14
C GLY A 126 -5.01 22.97 -0.77
N LYS A 127 -5.05 24.14 -0.11
CA LYS A 127 -6.29 24.86 0.26
C LYS A 127 -7.14 25.22 -0.94
N ASN A 128 -6.48 25.46 -2.08
CA ASN A 128 -7.14 25.89 -3.32
C ASN A 128 -7.76 24.72 -4.10
N ARG A 129 -7.19 23.51 -4.04
CA ARG A 129 -7.68 22.34 -4.77
C ARG A 129 -7.04 21.03 -4.31
N THR A 130 -7.73 19.93 -4.62
CA THR A 130 -7.23 18.55 -4.51
C THR A 130 -7.13 17.96 -5.90
N ILE A 131 -6.03 17.30 -6.21
CA ILE A 131 -5.80 16.55 -7.46
C ILE A 131 -5.32 15.14 -7.15
N HIS A 132 -5.58 14.21 -8.06
CA HIS A 132 -4.96 12.89 -8.05
C HIS A 132 -3.78 12.82 -9.03
N LEU A 133 -2.77 12.02 -8.69
CA LEU A 133 -1.63 11.72 -9.55
C LEU A 133 -1.67 10.29 -10.08
N HIS A 134 -2.86 9.80 -10.37
CA HIS A 134 -3.12 8.43 -10.82
C HIS A 134 -3.05 7.39 -9.71
N GLU A 135 -3.27 6.12 -10.09
CA GLU A 135 -3.24 4.98 -9.17
C GLU A 135 -1.98 4.15 -9.31
N ARG A 136 -1.75 3.34 -8.28
CA ARG A 136 -0.74 2.27 -8.24
C ARG A 136 -1.41 0.93 -7.94
N ASP A 137 -0.84 -0.15 -8.46
CA ASP A 137 -1.15 -1.52 -8.07
C ASP A 137 -0.02 -2.06 -7.19
N CYS A 138 -0.33 -2.37 -5.94
CA CYS A 138 0.60 -2.83 -4.92
C CYS A 138 0.28 -4.26 -4.47
N SER A 139 -0.30 -5.07 -5.35
CA SER A 139 -0.82 -6.41 -5.01
C SER A 139 0.28 -7.47 -4.86
N VAL A 140 1.49 -7.24 -5.40
CA VAL A 140 2.61 -8.16 -5.20
C VAL A 140 3.22 -7.92 -3.83
N GLN A 141 2.75 -8.68 -2.85
CA GLN A 141 3.15 -8.54 -1.47
C GLN A 141 3.27 -9.89 -0.77
N ARG A 142 4.00 -9.93 0.33
CA ARG A 142 4.12 -11.08 1.20
C ARG A 142 3.80 -10.66 2.63
N ARG A 143 2.86 -11.35 3.27
CA ARG A 143 2.43 -11.04 4.64
C ARG A 143 2.11 -9.54 4.82
N HIS A 144 1.43 -8.95 3.85
CA HIS A 144 1.09 -7.52 3.79
C HIS A 144 2.27 -6.54 3.61
N GLN A 145 3.46 -7.05 3.29
CA GLN A 145 4.60 -6.21 2.90
C GLN A 145 4.70 -6.18 1.38
N LYS A 146 4.59 -4.99 0.79
CA LYS A 146 4.70 -4.75 -0.65
C LYS A 146 6.13 -5.08 -1.12
N LEU A 147 6.26 -5.73 -2.27
CA LEU A 147 7.54 -6.13 -2.87
C LEU A 147 7.74 -5.55 -4.27
N ILE A 148 6.66 -5.51 -5.07
CA ILE A 148 6.65 -4.91 -6.41
C ILE A 148 5.41 -4.04 -6.51
N GLU A 149 5.59 -2.82 -6.97
CA GLU A 149 4.54 -1.85 -7.24
C GLU A 149 4.60 -1.39 -8.69
N GLU A 150 3.43 -1.14 -9.29
CA GLU A 150 3.35 -0.67 -10.67
C GLU A 150 2.31 0.45 -10.83
N SER A 151 2.54 1.34 -11.80
CA SER A 151 1.60 2.39 -12.20
C SER A 151 1.63 2.57 -13.72
N PRO A 152 0.45 2.68 -14.37
CA PRO A 152 -0.90 2.48 -13.83
C PRO A 152 -1.21 1.01 -13.54
N SER A 153 -2.31 0.72 -12.84
CA SER A 153 -2.77 -0.65 -12.64
C SER A 153 -3.20 -1.30 -13.96
N PRO A 154 -2.73 -2.53 -14.25
CA PRO A 154 -3.07 -3.21 -15.51
C PRO A 154 -4.50 -3.79 -15.55
N VAL A 155 -5.25 -3.73 -14.44
CA VAL A 155 -6.57 -4.38 -14.33
C VAL A 155 -7.74 -3.41 -14.23
N LEU A 156 -7.50 -2.12 -14.08
CA LEU A 156 -8.58 -1.13 -14.03
C LEU A 156 -8.98 -0.69 -15.45
N THR A 157 -10.30 -0.64 -15.70
CA THR A 157 -10.84 0.03 -16.89
C THR A 157 -10.86 1.55 -16.68
N ASP A 158 -10.98 2.32 -17.75
CA ASP A 158 -11.01 3.78 -17.66
C ASP A 158 -12.24 4.28 -16.89
N GLU A 159 -13.38 3.57 -16.97
CA GLU A 159 -14.61 3.90 -16.23
C GLU A 159 -14.40 3.71 -14.72
N ILE A 160 -13.83 2.55 -14.33
CA ILE A 160 -13.55 2.26 -12.91
C ILE A 160 -12.51 3.25 -12.38
N ARG A 161 -11.48 3.53 -13.16
CA ARG A 161 -10.43 4.49 -12.82
C ARG A 161 -11.00 5.87 -12.59
N LYS A 162 -11.88 6.33 -13.47
CA LYS A 162 -12.55 7.62 -13.34
C LYS A 162 -13.41 7.72 -12.07
N ASP A 163 -14.26 6.71 -11.81
CA ASP A 163 -15.10 6.68 -10.60
C ASP A 163 -14.25 6.66 -9.32
N LEU A 164 -13.18 5.85 -9.32
CA LEU A 164 -12.21 5.77 -8.22
C LEU A 164 -11.58 7.14 -7.92
N PHE A 165 -11.11 7.84 -8.95
CA PHE A 165 -10.47 9.15 -8.80
C PHE A 165 -11.46 10.23 -8.35
N ASP A 166 -12.63 10.31 -8.98
CA ASP A 166 -13.64 11.32 -8.66
C ASP A 166 -14.07 11.21 -7.19
N ARG A 167 -14.36 10.01 -6.70
CA ARG A 167 -14.73 9.79 -5.31
C ARG A 167 -13.59 10.04 -4.34
N THR A 168 -12.38 9.66 -4.70
CA THR A 168 -11.18 9.87 -3.86
C THR A 168 -10.92 11.37 -3.70
N VAL A 169 -10.89 12.12 -4.79
CA VAL A 169 -10.69 13.58 -4.77
C VAL A 169 -11.81 14.27 -3.98
N ASN A 170 -13.07 13.85 -4.17
CA ASN A 170 -14.19 14.40 -3.41
C ASN A 170 -14.01 14.21 -1.90
N MET A 171 -13.72 13.00 -1.44
CA MET A 171 -13.50 12.74 -0.01
C MET A 171 -12.34 13.57 0.54
N VAL A 172 -11.18 13.55 -0.12
CA VAL A 172 -9.96 14.23 0.36
C VAL A 172 -10.15 15.76 0.40
N SER A 173 -10.85 16.31 -0.59
CA SER A 173 -11.21 17.72 -0.60
C SER A 173 -12.14 18.08 0.56
N LYS A 174 -13.17 17.27 0.82
CA LYS A 174 -14.18 17.53 1.88
C LYS A 174 -13.61 17.48 3.29
N ILE A 175 -12.60 16.66 3.54
CA ILE A 175 -11.93 16.63 4.85
C ILE A 175 -10.90 17.76 5.03
N GLY A 176 -10.66 18.57 3.99
CA GLY A 176 -9.70 19.68 4.04
C GLY A 176 -8.25 19.19 4.17
N TYR A 177 -7.89 18.12 3.45
CA TYR A 177 -6.53 17.59 3.48
C TYR A 177 -5.53 18.54 2.83
N GLU A 178 -4.33 18.68 3.42
CA GLU A 178 -3.21 19.42 2.86
C GLU A 178 -1.95 18.56 2.81
N GLY A 179 -1.25 18.59 1.67
CA GLY A 179 0.00 17.84 1.42
C GLY A 179 -0.16 16.65 0.48
N ALA A 180 0.85 15.79 0.46
CA ALA A 180 0.81 14.51 -0.22
C ALA A 180 0.17 13.45 0.66
N GLY A 181 -0.70 12.62 0.09
CA GLY A 181 -1.35 11.50 0.75
C GLY A 181 -1.72 10.41 -0.23
N THR A 182 -2.07 9.26 0.30
CA THR A 182 -2.48 8.11 -0.51
C THR A 182 -3.72 7.48 0.09
N VAL A 183 -4.73 7.22 -0.74
CA VAL A 183 -5.93 6.49 -0.33
C VAL A 183 -5.84 5.08 -0.90
N GLU A 184 -5.89 4.09 -0.02
CA GLU A 184 -5.75 2.66 -0.35
C GLU A 184 -7.10 1.97 -0.44
N PHE A 185 -7.21 1.04 -1.39
CA PHE A 185 -8.43 0.32 -1.70
C PHE A 185 -8.18 -1.17 -1.89
N ILE A 186 -9.16 -1.98 -1.49
CA ILE A 186 -9.33 -3.34 -1.96
C ILE A 186 -10.15 -3.29 -3.24
N TYR A 187 -9.64 -3.95 -4.30
CA TYR A 187 -10.33 -4.07 -5.58
C TYR A 187 -10.57 -5.55 -5.90
N GLU A 188 -11.81 -5.93 -6.15
CA GLU A 188 -12.19 -7.28 -6.57
C GLU A 188 -13.45 -7.23 -7.45
N ALA A 189 -13.45 -8.01 -8.54
CA ALA A 189 -14.61 -8.19 -9.43
C ALA A 189 -15.24 -6.86 -9.92
N GLY A 190 -14.42 -5.91 -10.32
CA GLY A 190 -14.88 -4.62 -10.86
C GLY A 190 -15.32 -3.60 -9.81
N LYS A 191 -15.14 -3.88 -8.51
CA LYS A 191 -15.53 -3.00 -7.41
C LYS A 191 -14.34 -2.67 -6.54
N PHE A 192 -14.29 -1.43 -6.05
CA PHE A 192 -13.28 -1.01 -5.08
C PHE A 192 -13.93 -0.60 -3.75
N TYR A 193 -13.17 -0.79 -2.67
CA TYR A 193 -13.62 -0.51 -1.31
C TYR A 193 -12.48 0.17 -0.55
N PHE A 194 -12.81 1.27 0.12
CA PHE A 194 -11.86 2.00 0.96
C PHE A 194 -11.25 1.08 2.03
N LEU A 195 -9.92 1.10 2.12
CA LEU A 195 -9.15 0.38 3.12
C LEU A 195 -8.63 1.33 4.20
N GLU A 196 -7.80 2.30 3.81
CA GLU A 196 -7.24 3.32 4.70
C GLU A 196 -6.71 4.53 3.91
N MET A 197 -6.33 5.59 4.62
CA MET A 197 -5.62 6.73 4.05
C MET A 197 -4.29 6.93 4.76
N ASN A 198 -3.22 6.91 4.00
CA ASN A 198 -1.88 7.26 4.48
C ASN A 198 -1.67 8.77 4.32
N THR A 199 -1.53 9.46 5.47
CA THR A 199 -1.37 10.92 5.53
C THR A 199 0.10 11.35 5.42
N ARG A 200 0.84 10.68 4.56
CA ARG A 200 2.29 10.84 4.33
C ARG A 200 2.67 10.38 2.94
N ILE A 201 3.90 10.70 2.54
CA ILE A 201 4.52 10.05 1.38
C ILE A 201 4.72 8.55 1.65
N GLN A 202 4.57 7.72 0.63
CA GLN A 202 4.81 6.28 0.70
C GLN A 202 6.09 5.88 -0.02
N VAL A 203 6.58 4.66 0.26
CA VAL A 203 7.80 4.11 -0.36
C VAL A 203 7.68 4.09 -1.88
N GLU A 204 6.52 3.69 -2.38
CA GLU A 204 6.17 3.46 -3.78
C GLU A 204 5.78 4.71 -4.59
N HIS A 205 5.93 5.92 -4.02
CA HIS A 205 5.67 7.17 -4.76
C HIS A 205 6.46 7.30 -6.08
N PRO A 206 7.68 6.72 -6.21
CA PRO A 206 8.48 6.89 -7.42
C PRO A 206 7.83 6.34 -8.69
N VAL A 207 7.00 5.28 -8.64
CA VAL A 207 6.30 4.82 -9.86
C VAL A 207 5.32 5.85 -10.38
N THR A 208 4.67 6.60 -9.48
CA THR A 208 3.81 7.73 -9.83
C THR A 208 4.61 8.89 -10.42
N GLU A 209 5.74 9.24 -9.81
CA GLU A 209 6.64 10.28 -10.32
C GLU A 209 7.14 9.95 -11.73
N MET A 210 7.52 8.68 -11.96
CA MET A 210 8.01 8.24 -13.27
C MET A 210 6.95 8.36 -14.37
N VAL A 211 5.69 8.02 -14.11
CA VAL A 211 4.64 8.09 -15.14
C VAL A 211 4.07 9.50 -15.32
N THR A 212 4.04 10.33 -14.26
CA THR A 212 3.46 11.68 -14.31
C THR A 212 4.49 12.77 -14.62
N GLY A 213 5.76 12.54 -14.28
CA GLY A 213 6.81 13.56 -14.33
C GLY A 213 6.72 14.60 -13.21
N ILE A 214 5.92 14.34 -12.17
CA ILE A 214 5.73 15.24 -11.02
C ILE A 214 6.63 14.80 -9.86
N ASP A 215 7.45 15.69 -9.35
CA ASP A 215 8.24 15.52 -8.12
C ASP A 215 7.32 15.75 -6.91
N ILE A 216 6.82 14.66 -6.33
CA ILE A 216 5.84 14.68 -5.24
C ILE A 216 6.42 15.31 -3.97
N ILE A 217 7.68 15.05 -3.68
CA ILE A 217 8.37 15.62 -2.50
C ILE A 217 8.47 17.13 -2.63
N LYS A 218 8.86 17.64 -3.81
CA LYS A 218 8.92 19.07 -4.09
C LYS A 218 7.55 19.72 -3.96
N GLU A 219 6.51 19.09 -4.51
CA GLU A 219 5.14 19.61 -4.41
C GLU A 219 4.65 19.61 -2.95
N GLN A 220 4.97 18.59 -2.17
CA GLN A 220 4.64 18.56 -0.74
C GLN A 220 5.30 19.71 0.03
N ILE A 221 6.56 20.01 -0.26
CA ILE A 221 7.29 21.15 0.32
C ILE A 221 6.62 22.47 -0.11
N TRP A 222 6.29 22.58 -1.40
CA TRP A 222 5.64 23.76 -1.95
C TRP A 222 4.28 24.03 -1.31
N ILE A 223 3.44 23.01 -1.18
CA ILE A 223 2.14 23.12 -0.51
C ILE A 223 2.32 23.54 0.97
N ALA A 224 3.32 22.96 1.67
CA ALA A 224 3.59 23.37 3.04
C ALA A 224 4.01 24.84 3.16
N TYR A 225 4.75 25.36 2.18
CA TYR A 225 5.22 26.74 2.15
C TYR A 225 4.11 27.73 1.78
N THR A 226 3.34 27.45 0.71
CA THR A 226 2.36 28.37 0.15
C THR A 226 0.93 28.14 0.67
N GLY A 227 0.62 26.92 1.11
CA GLY A 227 -0.74 26.45 1.39
C GLY A 227 -1.51 26.00 0.13
N GLU A 228 -0.92 26.08 -1.06
CA GLU A 228 -1.60 25.85 -2.33
C GLU A 228 -0.79 24.94 -3.25
N THR A 229 -1.46 24.19 -4.12
CA THR A 229 -0.81 23.52 -5.25
C THR A 229 -0.91 24.40 -6.51
N ALA A 230 0.20 24.54 -7.24
CA ALA A 230 0.24 25.20 -8.54
C ALA A 230 -0.37 24.33 -9.65
N LEU A 231 -0.35 23.00 -9.48
CA LEU A 231 -0.81 22.03 -10.46
C LEU A 231 -2.35 22.00 -10.57
N LYS A 232 -2.84 21.79 -11.78
CA LYS A 232 -4.24 21.48 -12.08
C LYS A 232 -4.38 20.02 -12.49
N GLN A 233 -5.58 19.46 -12.36
CA GLN A 233 -5.80 18.07 -12.82
C GLN A 233 -5.51 17.89 -14.31
N SER A 234 -5.74 18.91 -15.13
CA SER A 234 -5.41 18.91 -16.56
C SER A 234 -3.91 18.80 -16.88
N ASP A 235 -3.06 19.13 -15.92
CA ASP A 235 -1.59 19.08 -16.09
C ASP A 235 -1.06 17.66 -15.88
N ILE A 236 -1.90 16.77 -15.31
CA ILE A 236 -1.53 15.40 -15.00
C ILE A 236 -1.86 14.50 -16.18
N SER A 237 -0.84 14.09 -16.92
CA SER A 237 -0.96 13.22 -18.10
C SER A 237 0.03 12.06 -17.99
N PRO A 238 -0.35 10.95 -17.33
CA PRO A 238 0.53 9.80 -17.16
C PRO A 238 0.96 9.21 -18.51
N ARG A 239 2.24 8.83 -18.63
CA ARG A 239 2.82 8.28 -19.86
C ARG A 239 3.55 6.98 -19.58
N GLY A 240 3.24 5.96 -20.38
CA GLY A 240 3.90 4.67 -20.28
C GLY A 240 3.47 3.87 -19.03
N HIS A 241 4.40 3.08 -18.52
CA HIS A 241 4.18 2.20 -17.37
C HIS A 241 5.45 2.13 -16.54
N ALA A 242 5.35 2.27 -15.23
CA ALA A 242 6.48 2.18 -14.31
C ALA A 242 6.31 1.00 -13.35
N ILE A 243 7.43 0.38 -13.00
CA ILE A 243 7.52 -0.72 -12.03
C ILE A 243 8.61 -0.36 -11.03
N GLU A 244 8.34 -0.58 -9.75
CA GLU A 244 9.30 -0.50 -8.65
C GLU A 244 9.50 -1.89 -8.06
N CYS A 245 10.75 -2.24 -7.73
CA CYS A 245 11.11 -3.41 -6.93
C CYS A 245 11.80 -2.94 -5.65
N ARG A 246 11.31 -3.37 -4.50
CA ARG A 246 11.98 -3.12 -3.21
C ARG A 246 13.14 -4.09 -3.04
N ILE A 247 14.35 -3.57 -2.97
CA ILE A 247 15.54 -4.37 -2.75
C ILE A 247 15.82 -4.45 -1.25
N ASN A 248 15.55 -5.60 -0.68
CA ASN A 248 15.73 -5.87 0.73
C ASN A 248 16.98 -6.74 0.97
N ALA A 249 17.69 -6.49 2.06
CA ALA A 249 18.77 -7.34 2.55
C ALA A 249 18.18 -8.58 3.27
N GLU A 250 17.60 -9.49 2.49
CA GLU A 250 16.87 -10.67 2.95
C GLU A 250 17.15 -11.87 2.03
N ASP A 251 17.19 -13.06 2.62
CA ASP A 251 17.25 -14.32 1.90
C ASP A 251 15.83 -14.89 1.70
N ALA A 252 15.28 -14.69 0.52
CA ALA A 252 13.94 -15.18 0.18
C ALA A 252 13.85 -16.71 0.26
N SER A 253 14.95 -17.46 -0.05
CA SER A 253 14.99 -18.93 0.01
C SER A 253 14.93 -19.44 1.44
N LYS A 254 15.28 -18.61 2.43
CA LYS A 254 15.25 -18.91 3.87
C LYS A 254 14.13 -18.14 4.58
N ASN A 255 12.94 -18.11 3.97
CA ASN A 255 11.76 -17.48 4.55
C ASN A 255 11.96 -15.97 4.85
N PHE A 256 12.73 -15.27 4.00
CA PHE A 256 13.07 -13.84 4.14
C PHE A 256 13.86 -13.53 5.42
N GLN A 257 14.78 -14.43 5.77
CA GLN A 257 15.70 -14.17 6.86
C GLN A 257 16.53 -12.92 6.56
N PRO A 258 16.59 -11.94 7.49
CA PRO A 258 17.46 -10.76 7.33
C PRO A 258 18.90 -11.16 7.09
N SER A 259 19.58 -10.44 6.19
CA SER A 259 20.97 -10.64 5.81
C SER A 259 21.81 -9.39 6.12
N PRO A 260 22.03 -9.06 7.40
CA PRO A 260 22.93 -7.96 7.75
C PRO A 260 24.38 -8.30 7.36
N GLY A 261 25.17 -7.29 7.03
CA GLY A 261 26.56 -7.50 6.63
C GLY A 261 27.16 -6.25 6.00
N THR A 262 28.38 -6.34 5.51
CA THR A 262 29.05 -5.26 4.79
C THR A 262 28.99 -5.54 3.29
N ILE A 263 28.55 -4.55 2.52
CA ILE A 263 28.50 -4.63 1.06
C ILE A 263 29.93 -4.58 0.53
N GLY A 264 30.37 -5.67 -0.11
CA GLY A 264 31.70 -5.81 -0.72
C GLY A 264 31.78 -5.04 -2.03
N MET A 265 30.94 -5.38 -3.00
CA MET A 265 30.78 -4.66 -4.25
C MET A 265 29.35 -4.18 -4.41
N CYS A 266 29.19 -2.95 -4.93
CA CYS A 266 27.90 -2.38 -5.27
C CYS A 266 27.97 -1.75 -6.66
N HIS A 267 27.27 -2.36 -7.64
CA HIS A 267 27.07 -1.78 -8.96
C HIS A 267 25.58 -1.58 -9.19
N GLN A 268 25.15 -0.31 -9.22
CA GLN A 268 23.75 0.05 -9.45
C GLN A 268 23.47 0.15 -10.96
N PRO A 269 22.34 -0.38 -11.43
CA PRO A 269 21.94 -0.25 -12.83
C PRO A 269 21.68 1.21 -13.18
N SER A 270 21.91 1.56 -14.43
CA SER A 270 21.74 2.93 -14.93
C SER A 270 21.11 2.94 -16.32
N GLY A 271 21.00 4.13 -16.91
CA GLY A 271 20.50 4.34 -18.25
C GLY A 271 19.13 4.98 -18.31
N PHE A 272 18.62 5.13 -19.54
CA PHE A 272 17.37 5.85 -19.80
C PHE A 272 16.18 5.21 -19.07
N ARG A 273 15.45 6.02 -18.27
CA ARG A 273 14.28 5.59 -17.50
C ARG A 273 14.55 4.48 -16.47
N THR A 274 15.77 4.47 -15.93
CA THR A 274 16.14 3.65 -14.78
C THR A 274 16.55 4.58 -13.64
N ARG A 275 15.99 4.33 -12.43
CA ARG A 275 16.23 5.11 -11.22
C ARG A 275 16.48 4.15 -10.06
N VAL A 276 17.44 4.48 -9.23
CA VAL A 276 17.71 3.79 -7.97
C VAL A 276 17.62 4.81 -6.84
N ASP A 277 16.69 4.58 -5.91
CA ASP A 277 16.57 5.39 -4.69
C ASP A 277 17.09 4.57 -3.51
N GLY A 278 18.21 4.97 -2.95
CA GLY A 278 18.84 4.28 -1.84
C GLY A 278 20.10 4.98 -1.37
N SER A 279 20.67 4.48 -0.28
CA SER A 279 21.90 5.02 0.32
C SER A 279 23.05 4.02 0.31
N ILE A 280 22.95 2.92 -0.45
CA ILE A 280 23.95 1.85 -0.47
C ILE A 280 25.14 2.20 -1.37
N PHE A 281 26.30 1.78 -0.93
CA PHE A 281 27.57 1.89 -1.65
C PHE A 281 28.54 0.79 -1.20
N GLN A 282 29.64 0.63 -1.88
CA GLN A 282 30.70 -0.30 -1.48
C GLN A 282 31.25 0.06 -0.09
N GLY A 283 31.28 -0.90 0.83
CA GLY A 283 31.65 -0.70 2.23
C GLY A 283 30.50 -0.31 3.17
N TYR A 284 29.28 -0.07 2.64
CA TYR A 284 28.10 0.22 3.49
C TYR A 284 27.76 -0.97 4.39
N LYS A 285 27.54 -0.72 5.67
CA LYS A 285 27.19 -1.73 6.66
C LYS A 285 25.69 -1.77 6.87
N VAL A 286 25.04 -2.82 6.38
CA VAL A 286 23.64 -3.13 6.67
C VAL A 286 23.54 -3.68 8.08
N THR A 287 22.79 -3.01 8.93
CA THR A 287 22.63 -3.37 10.35
C THR A 287 21.31 -4.09 10.59
N PRO A 288 21.19 -4.94 11.65
CA PRO A 288 19.94 -5.63 11.99
C PRO A 288 18.95 -4.73 12.78
N TYR A 289 19.24 -3.44 12.99
CA TYR A 289 18.48 -2.56 13.87
C TYR A 289 17.36 -1.78 13.15
N TYR A 290 17.38 -1.79 11.82
CA TYR A 290 16.42 -1.09 10.97
C TYR A 290 15.73 -2.05 10.01
N ASP A 291 14.78 -1.52 9.24
CA ASP A 291 14.14 -2.26 8.16
C ASP A 291 15.18 -2.80 7.16
N SER A 292 14.89 -3.97 6.59
CA SER A 292 15.79 -4.65 5.65
C SER A 292 15.87 -4.00 4.27
N MET A 293 14.96 -3.08 3.92
CA MET A 293 14.96 -2.40 2.63
C MET A 293 16.17 -1.47 2.52
N ILE A 294 17.03 -1.74 1.55
CA ILE A 294 18.29 -1.00 1.34
C ILE A 294 18.22 -0.03 0.17
N CYS A 295 17.37 -0.30 -0.80
CA CYS A 295 17.08 0.62 -1.91
C CYS A 295 15.81 0.17 -2.65
N LYS A 296 15.38 1.02 -3.60
CA LYS A 296 14.31 0.76 -4.55
C LYS A 296 14.88 0.88 -5.95
N LEU A 297 14.56 -0.07 -6.82
CA LEU A 297 14.85 0.01 -8.24
C LEU A 297 13.55 0.32 -8.97
N ILE A 298 13.53 1.42 -9.72
CA ILE A 298 12.37 1.89 -10.45
C ILE A 298 12.72 2.00 -11.93
N VAL A 299 11.84 1.51 -12.80
CA VAL A 299 11.98 1.65 -14.23
C VAL A 299 10.68 2.13 -14.88
N GLN A 300 10.79 2.76 -16.06
CA GLN A 300 9.63 3.13 -16.86
C GLN A 300 9.82 2.62 -18.30
N GLY A 301 8.77 2.02 -18.86
CA GLY A 301 8.63 1.65 -20.28
C GLY A 301 7.54 2.44 -20.97
N ARG A 302 7.49 2.38 -22.31
CA ARG A 302 6.37 2.93 -23.10
C ARG A 302 5.05 2.20 -22.81
N ASN A 303 5.16 0.96 -22.38
CA ASN A 303 4.07 0.09 -21.94
C ASN A 303 4.59 -0.89 -20.90
N ARG A 304 3.67 -1.70 -20.32
CA ARG A 304 3.99 -2.67 -19.27
C ARG A 304 5.03 -3.71 -19.69
N THR A 305 4.93 -4.22 -20.90
CA THR A 305 5.89 -5.22 -21.43
C THR A 305 7.31 -4.66 -21.48
N GLU A 306 7.48 -3.44 -21.99
CA GLU A 306 8.79 -2.77 -22.01
C GLU A 306 9.30 -2.47 -20.58
N ALA A 307 8.42 -2.09 -19.65
CA ALA A 307 8.79 -1.89 -18.26
C ALA A 307 9.29 -3.18 -17.62
N ILE A 308 8.61 -4.32 -17.83
CA ILE A 308 9.04 -5.64 -17.34
C ILE A 308 10.41 -6.02 -17.92
N GLN A 309 10.61 -5.85 -19.24
CA GLN A 309 11.89 -6.14 -19.90
C GLN A 309 13.02 -5.28 -19.34
N ARG A 310 12.76 -3.98 -19.13
CA ARG A 310 13.73 -3.05 -18.56
C ARG A 310 14.05 -3.38 -17.11
N MET A 311 13.06 -3.76 -16.33
CA MET A 311 13.28 -4.18 -14.94
C MET A 311 14.15 -5.43 -14.87
N ASN A 312 13.88 -6.44 -15.70
CA ASN A 312 14.71 -7.65 -15.74
C ASN A 312 16.16 -7.33 -16.11
N ARG A 313 16.39 -6.51 -17.17
CA ARG A 313 17.73 -6.06 -17.51
C ARG A 313 18.42 -5.33 -16.37
N SER A 314 17.70 -4.42 -15.72
CA SER A 314 18.25 -3.63 -14.61
C SER A 314 18.58 -4.50 -13.40
N LEU A 315 17.77 -5.53 -13.11
CA LEU A 315 18.05 -6.51 -12.05
C LEU A 315 19.26 -7.42 -12.41
N ASP A 316 19.50 -7.69 -13.70
CA ASP A 316 20.69 -8.42 -14.16
C ASP A 316 21.98 -7.62 -13.97
N GLU A 317 21.90 -6.30 -14.16
CA GLU A 317 23.00 -5.36 -13.95
C GLU A 317 23.25 -5.02 -12.49
N PHE A 318 22.24 -5.22 -11.60
CA PHE A 318 22.33 -4.83 -10.20
C PHE A 318 23.14 -5.84 -9.38
N ILE A 319 24.38 -5.50 -9.07
CA ILE A 319 25.30 -6.34 -8.29
C ILE A 319 25.43 -5.76 -6.88
N ILE A 320 25.09 -6.58 -5.89
CA ILE A 320 25.30 -6.30 -4.46
C ILE A 320 25.92 -7.55 -3.86
N ASP A 321 27.21 -7.48 -3.54
CA ASP A 321 27.96 -8.59 -2.96
C ASP A 321 28.18 -8.39 -1.46
N GLY A 322 28.45 -9.48 -0.71
CA GLY A 322 28.66 -9.46 0.74
C GLY A 322 27.40 -9.63 1.59
N ILE A 323 26.21 -9.49 0.99
CA ILE A 323 24.90 -9.75 1.63
C ILE A 323 23.97 -10.47 0.66
N THR A 324 22.94 -11.14 1.19
CA THR A 324 21.87 -11.71 0.36
C THR A 324 20.74 -10.68 0.19
N THR A 325 20.17 -10.58 -1.02
CA THR A 325 19.11 -9.65 -1.33
C THR A 325 17.91 -10.30 -2.01
N THR A 326 16.80 -9.57 -2.12
CA THR A 326 15.58 -10.00 -2.82
C THR A 326 15.70 -9.94 -4.36
N ILE A 327 16.82 -9.50 -4.94
CA ILE A 327 17.02 -9.43 -6.41
C ILE A 327 16.67 -10.74 -7.12
N PRO A 328 17.16 -11.94 -6.67
CA PRO A 328 16.81 -13.20 -7.32
C PRO A 328 15.31 -13.53 -7.29
N LEU A 329 14.62 -13.14 -6.22
CA LEU A 329 13.17 -13.29 -6.11
C LEU A 329 12.45 -12.41 -7.14
N HIS A 330 12.80 -11.13 -7.24
CA HIS A 330 12.19 -10.23 -8.21
C HIS A 330 12.33 -10.72 -9.65
N LYS A 331 13.47 -11.27 -10.03
CA LYS A 331 13.68 -11.90 -11.36
C LYS A 331 12.72 -13.07 -11.60
N LYS A 332 12.53 -13.94 -10.60
CA LYS A 332 11.56 -15.04 -10.69
C LYS A 332 10.11 -14.51 -10.83
N LEU A 333 9.73 -13.51 -10.04
CA LEU A 333 8.37 -12.94 -10.05
C LEU A 333 8.06 -12.27 -11.40
N LEU A 334 8.95 -11.44 -11.90
CA LEU A 334 8.79 -10.71 -13.17
C LEU A 334 8.74 -11.62 -14.40
N SER A 335 9.38 -12.79 -14.32
CA SER A 335 9.36 -13.82 -15.37
C SER A 335 8.17 -14.79 -15.25
N HIS A 336 7.43 -14.74 -14.15
CA HIS A 336 6.32 -15.64 -13.90
C HIS A 336 5.10 -15.28 -14.77
N LYS A 337 4.45 -16.29 -15.37
CA LYS A 337 3.30 -16.11 -16.27
C LYS A 337 2.17 -15.30 -15.64
N LYS A 338 1.88 -15.50 -14.34
CA LYS A 338 0.84 -14.74 -13.65
C LYS A 338 1.17 -13.25 -13.56
N PHE A 339 2.44 -12.90 -13.30
CA PHE A 339 2.85 -11.50 -13.30
C PHE A 339 2.73 -10.89 -14.70
N ILE A 340 3.27 -11.57 -15.71
CA ILE A 340 3.22 -11.11 -17.11
C ILE A 340 1.78 -10.88 -17.57
N ASN A 341 0.86 -11.81 -17.24
CA ASN A 341 -0.54 -11.74 -17.63
C ASN A 341 -1.41 -10.92 -16.65
N SER A 342 -0.83 -10.33 -15.61
CA SER A 342 -1.57 -9.61 -14.57
C SER A 342 -2.60 -10.46 -13.82
N ASP A 343 -2.40 -11.78 -13.76
CA ASP A 343 -3.28 -12.76 -13.08
C ASP A 343 -2.73 -13.10 -11.69
N PHE A 344 -2.66 -12.10 -10.81
CA PHE A 344 -2.24 -12.24 -9.42
C PHE A 344 -3.11 -11.39 -8.49
N ASN A 345 -3.00 -11.65 -7.20
CA ASN A 345 -3.70 -10.92 -6.15
C ASN A 345 -2.81 -10.82 -4.89
N VAL A 346 -3.29 -10.16 -3.83
CA VAL A 346 -2.49 -9.95 -2.60
C VAL A 346 -2.06 -11.25 -1.91
N SER A 347 -2.74 -12.37 -2.15
CA SER A 347 -2.39 -13.67 -1.57
C SER A 347 -1.55 -14.57 -2.50
N TRP A 348 -1.13 -14.04 -3.66
CA TRP A 348 -0.43 -14.83 -4.68
C TRP A 348 0.83 -15.51 -4.14
N LEU A 349 1.72 -14.75 -3.48
CA LEU A 349 3.00 -15.28 -2.99
C LEU A 349 2.85 -16.22 -1.80
N ASP A 350 1.80 -16.04 -1.01
CA ASP A 350 1.51 -16.92 0.13
C ASP A 350 0.91 -18.28 -0.32
N LYS A 351 0.18 -18.29 -1.45
CA LYS A 351 -0.45 -19.49 -2.01
C LYS A 351 0.48 -20.31 -2.90
N GLU A 352 1.32 -19.64 -3.67
CA GLU A 352 2.26 -20.30 -4.59
C GLU A 352 3.66 -20.30 -3.97
N LYS A 353 4.23 -21.51 -3.86
CA LYS A 353 5.63 -21.70 -3.42
C LYS A 353 6.58 -21.26 -4.55
N ILE A 354 6.64 -19.96 -4.83
CA ILE A 354 7.54 -19.38 -5.85
C ILE A 354 8.98 -19.31 -5.32
N ILE A 355 9.14 -19.47 -4.04
CA ILE A 355 10.37 -19.36 -3.27
C ILE A 355 10.89 -20.76 -2.95
#